data_49f4471684035e61e7af1dd5d9d6769f
#
_entry.id   49f4471684035e61e7af1dd5d9d6769f
#
_cell.length_a   1.000
_cell.length_b   1.000
_cell.length_c   1.000
_cell.angle_alpha   90.00
_cell.angle_beta   90.00
_cell.angle_gamma   90.00
#
_symmetry.space_group_name_H-M   'P 1'
#
loop_
_entity.id
_entity.type
_entity.pdbx_description
1 polymer ?
#
loop_
_entity_poly.entity_id
_entity_poly.type
_entity_poly.pdbx_seq_one_letter_code
_entity_poly.pdbx_strand_id
1 'polypeptide(L)'
;MSNQQHILVVDDDPGVVEAVSMKLNSLNFRTSKAYDGVEAWEKIKQDRPDLVILDVMMPNKDGYQVCDELKKDPAYKDIAVVLLTAVADNVQTTSYTHLSGKTTLADDYIPKPVDLDKLMEIVKDNLAR
;
A
#
# COMPACT_ATOMS: atom_id res chain seq x y z
N MET A 1 4.21 -25.49 -8.37
CA MET A 1 4.40 -24.25 -8.79
C MET A 1 3.51 -23.30 -8.13
N SER A 2 4.07 -22.49 -7.46
CA SER A 2 3.31 -21.58 -6.68
C SER A 2 2.87 -20.39 -7.50
N ASN A 3 1.60 -20.05 -7.41
CA ASN A 3 1.08 -18.83 -7.98
C ASN A 3 0.80 -17.82 -6.90
N GLN A 4 1.63 -17.82 -5.87
CA GLN A 4 1.45 -16.86 -4.79
C GLN A 4 1.51 -15.44 -5.32
N GLN A 5 0.53 -14.66 -4.93
CA GLN A 5 0.55 -13.25 -5.24
C GLN A 5 1.52 -12.55 -4.29
N HIS A 6 2.17 -11.53 -4.79
CA HIS A 6 3.25 -10.85 -4.10
C HIS A 6 2.76 -9.49 -3.61
N ILE A 7 2.91 -9.22 -2.34
CA ILE A 7 2.47 -7.98 -1.73
C ILE A 7 3.65 -7.31 -1.05
N LEU A 8 3.87 -6.04 -1.38
CA LEU A 8 4.89 -5.23 -0.73
C LEU A 8 4.22 -4.42 0.38
N VAL A 9 4.75 -4.51 1.58
CA VAL A 9 4.22 -3.79 2.75
C VAL A 9 5.20 -2.67 3.10
N VAL A 10 4.73 -1.43 3.08
CA VAL A 10 5.56 -0.24 3.28
C VAL A 10 5.01 0.61 4.41
N ASP A 11 5.79 0.77 5.46
CA ASP A 11 5.45 1.63 6.60
C ASP A 11 6.75 1.90 7.35
N ASP A 12 6.90 3.11 7.89
CA ASP A 12 8.10 3.42 8.65
C ASP A 12 8.06 2.84 10.06
N ASP A 13 6.92 2.27 10.46
CA ASP A 13 6.79 1.57 11.75
C ASP A 13 7.03 0.07 11.53
N PRO A 14 8.17 -0.47 12.01
CA PRO A 14 8.46 -1.89 11.79
C PRO A 14 7.41 -2.82 12.39
N GLY A 15 6.76 -2.40 13.48
CA GLY A 15 5.70 -3.21 14.09
C GLY A 15 4.52 -3.42 13.17
N VAL A 16 4.14 -2.37 12.45
CA VAL A 16 3.06 -2.46 11.48
C VAL A 16 3.45 -3.38 10.33
N VAL A 17 4.67 -3.18 9.80
CA VAL A 17 5.15 -4.02 8.71
C VAL A 17 5.16 -5.49 9.10
N GLU A 18 5.66 -5.80 10.30
CA GLU A 18 5.70 -7.18 10.76
C GLU A 18 4.31 -7.77 10.94
N ALA A 19 3.41 -7.03 11.59
CA ALA A 19 2.07 -7.55 11.86
C ALA A 19 1.31 -7.83 10.56
N VAL A 20 1.37 -6.89 9.63
CA VAL A 20 0.68 -7.03 8.35
C VAL A 20 1.30 -8.18 7.55
N SER A 21 2.63 -8.25 7.51
CA SER A 21 3.32 -9.29 6.76
C SER A 21 3.02 -10.68 7.30
N MET A 22 2.99 -10.83 8.61
CA MET A 22 2.68 -12.11 9.23
C MET A 22 1.28 -12.57 8.87
N LYS A 23 0.32 -11.64 8.90
CA LYS A 23 -1.05 -11.99 8.54
C LYS A 23 -1.14 -12.41 7.08
N LEU A 24 -0.49 -11.66 6.20
CA LEU A 24 -0.49 -11.99 4.77
C LEU A 24 0.15 -13.36 4.52
N ASN A 25 1.28 -13.62 5.18
CA ASN A 25 1.95 -14.90 5.02
C ASN A 25 1.07 -16.05 5.48
N SER A 26 0.30 -15.83 6.55
CA SER A 26 -0.61 -16.86 7.05
C SER A 26 -1.71 -17.20 6.05
N LEU A 27 -1.98 -16.28 5.12
CA LEU A 27 -2.98 -16.47 4.07
C LEU A 27 -2.32 -16.88 2.74
N ASN A 28 -1.06 -17.28 2.81
CA ASN A 28 -0.33 -17.81 1.67
C ASN A 28 0.05 -16.77 0.61
N PHE A 29 0.15 -15.50 1.01
CA PHE A 29 0.72 -14.48 0.14
C PHE A 29 2.24 -14.43 0.34
N ARG A 30 2.96 -14.06 -0.71
CA ARG A 30 4.39 -13.78 -0.62
C ARG A 30 4.55 -12.30 -0.29
N THR A 31 5.40 -11.96 0.65
CA THR A 31 5.55 -10.57 1.08
C THR A 31 6.96 -10.06 0.92
N SER A 32 7.07 -8.76 0.65
CA SER A 32 8.31 -8.00 0.75
C SER A 32 8.04 -6.82 1.66
N LYS A 33 9.09 -6.22 2.18
CA LYS A 33 8.98 -5.16 3.18
C LYS A 33 9.82 -3.98 2.79
N ALA A 34 9.32 -2.78 3.07
CA ALA A 34 10.08 -1.55 2.91
C ALA A 34 9.66 -0.57 4.00
N TYR A 35 10.54 0.35 4.34
CA TYR A 35 10.32 1.21 5.49
C TYR A 35 10.27 2.70 5.14
N ASP A 36 10.41 3.03 3.88
CA ASP A 36 10.15 4.37 3.37
C ASP A 36 9.89 4.31 1.86
N GLY A 37 9.54 5.46 1.28
CA GLY A 37 9.15 5.50 -0.13
C GLY A 37 10.29 5.22 -1.09
N VAL A 38 11.51 5.58 -0.73
CA VAL A 38 12.67 5.33 -1.58
C VAL A 38 12.92 3.82 -1.64
N GLU A 39 12.94 3.19 -0.47
CA GLU A 39 13.13 1.75 -0.40
C GLU A 39 12.00 1.01 -1.10
N ALA A 40 10.77 1.53 -0.98
CA ALA A 40 9.62 0.93 -1.66
C ALA A 40 9.87 0.86 -3.16
N TRP A 41 10.34 1.96 -3.76
CA TRP A 41 10.62 1.98 -5.19
C TRP A 41 11.70 0.97 -5.56
N GLU A 42 12.75 0.86 -4.76
CA GLU A 42 13.81 -0.10 -5.02
C GLU A 42 13.28 -1.53 -5.03
N LYS A 43 12.44 -1.84 -4.06
CA LYS A 43 11.84 -3.19 -3.98
C LYS A 43 10.92 -3.47 -5.15
N ILE A 44 10.13 -2.48 -5.54
CA ILE A 44 9.21 -2.63 -6.67
C ILE A 44 9.98 -2.94 -7.95
N LYS A 45 11.08 -2.26 -8.17
CA LYS A 45 11.88 -2.48 -9.37
C LYS A 45 12.58 -3.81 -9.37
N GLN A 46 12.98 -4.28 -8.18
CA GLN A 46 13.67 -5.57 -8.06
C GLN A 46 12.72 -6.74 -8.26
N ASP A 47 11.49 -6.63 -7.77
CA ASP A 47 10.54 -7.74 -7.78
C ASP A 47 9.14 -7.14 -7.74
N ARG A 48 8.56 -6.95 -8.90
CA ARG A 48 7.29 -6.25 -9.06
C ARG A 48 6.18 -6.93 -8.26
N PRO A 49 5.56 -6.23 -7.31
CA PRO A 49 4.46 -6.81 -6.54
C PRO A 49 3.15 -6.75 -7.32
N ASP A 50 2.19 -7.53 -6.88
CA ASP A 50 0.83 -7.45 -7.41
C ASP A 50 0.05 -6.35 -6.71
N LEU A 51 0.39 -6.08 -5.45
CA LEU A 51 -0.28 -5.07 -4.65
C LEU A 51 0.73 -4.46 -3.67
N VAL A 52 0.59 -3.17 -3.40
CA VAL A 52 1.41 -2.46 -2.41
C VAL A 52 0.51 -1.91 -1.32
N ILE A 53 0.83 -2.24 -0.08
CA ILE A 53 0.19 -1.62 1.09
C ILE A 53 1.15 -0.53 1.55
N LEU A 54 0.70 0.70 1.59
CA LEU A 54 1.59 1.85 1.61
C LEU A 54 1.11 2.91 2.62
N ASP A 55 1.92 3.14 3.64
CA ASP A 55 1.64 4.20 4.61
C ASP A 55 1.80 5.56 3.94
N VAL A 56 0.90 6.48 4.23
CA VAL A 56 0.99 7.82 3.62
C VAL A 56 1.98 8.72 4.34
N MET A 57 2.20 8.53 5.63
CA MET A 57 3.07 9.40 6.42
C MET A 57 4.43 8.75 6.64
N MET A 58 5.35 9.01 5.73
CA MET A 58 6.70 8.46 5.83
C MET A 58 7.73 9.55 5.56
N PRO A 59 8.92 9.45 6.16
CA PRO A 59 9.99 10.38 5.85
C PRO A 59 10.48 10.18 4.41
N ASN A 60 11.14 11.18 3.89
CA ASN A 60 11.78 11.19 2.58
C ASN A 60 10.81 11.24 1.42
N LYS A 61 9.88 10.31 1.34
CA LYS A 61 8.95 10.24 0.22
C LYS A 61 7.64 9.65 0.73
N ASP A 62 6.59 10.46 0.75
CA ASP A 62 5.33 10.01 1.33
C ASP A 62 4.58 9.05 0.40
N GLY A 63 3.57 8.39 0.98
CA GLY A 63 2.84 7.37 0.26
C GLY A 63 2.00 7.89 -0.88
N TYR A 64 1.47 9.10 -0.78
CA TYR A 64 0.72 9.69 -1.88
C TYR A 64 1.62 9.88 -3.10
N GLN A 65 2.85 10.33 -2.86
CA GLN A 65 3.80 10.56 -3.93
C GLN A 65 4.18 9.24 -4.62
N VAL A 66 4.45 8.21 -3.82
CA VAL A 66 4.78 6.89 -4.39
C VAL A 66 3.60 6.36 -5.21
N CYS A 67 2.38 6.47 -4.67
CA CYS A 67 1.19 6.01 -5.35
C CYS A 67 1.02 6.73 -6.69
N ASP A 68 1.15 8.05 -6.68
CA ASP A 68 1.00 8.84 -7.88
C ASP A 68 2.02 8.45 -8.95
N GLU A 69 3.26 8.26 -8.53
CA GLU A 69 4.32 7.86 -9.46
C GLU A 69 4.05 6.47 -10.05
N LEU A 70 3.60 5.53 -9.23
CA LEU A 70 3.30 4.19 -9.71
C LEU A 70 2.18 4.22 -10.75
N LYS A 71 1.12 4.95 -10.44
CA LYS A 71 -0.06 4.95 -11.31
C LYS A 71 0.16 5.68 -12.62
N LYS A 72 1.17 6.54 -12.67
CA LYS A 72 1.51 7.25 -13.90
C LYS A 72 2.56 6.54 -14.74
N ASP A 73 3.15 5.48 -14.22
CA ASP A 73 4.20 4.76 -14.91
C ASP A 73 3.59 3.57 -15.66
N PRO A 74 3.75 3.50 -17.00
CA PRO A 74 3.15 2.41 -17.77
C PRO A 74 3.58 1.02 -17.32
N ALA A 75 4.77 0.90 -16.73
CA ALA A 75 5.27 -0.40 -16.27
C ALA A 75 4.62 -0.86 -14.96
N TYR A 76 4.11 0.10 -14.16
CA TYR A 76 3.67 -0.21 -12.80
C TYR A 76 2.23 0.19 -12.51
N LYS A 77 1.54 0.83 -13.45
CA LYS A 77 0.21 1.40 -13.17
C LYS A 77 -0.82 0.35 -12.80
N ASP A 78 -0.60 -0.90 -13.16
CA ASP A 78 -1.56 -1.98 -12.86
C ASP A 78 -1.38 -2.59 -11.49
N ILE A 79 -0.34 -2.18 -10.75
CA ILE A 79 -0.16 -2.62 -9.37
C ILE A 79 -1.28 -1.99 -8.53
N ALA A 80 -1.98 -2.81 -7.78
CA ALA A 80 -3.01 -2.31 -6.86
C ALA A 80 -2.33 -1.59 -5.69
N VAL A 81 -2.86 -0.45 -5.28
CA VAL A 81 -2.29 0.32 -4.17
C VAL A 81 -3.36 0.55 -3.11
N VAL A 82 -3.05 0.12 -1.90
CA VAL A 82 -3.90 0.34 -0.72
C VAL A 82 -3.13 1.25 0.23
N LEU A 83 -3.70 2.40 0.56
CA LEU A 83 -3.03 3.37 1.43
C LEU A 83 -3.47 3.19 2.87
N LEU A 84 -2.49 3.26 3.79
CA LEU A 84 -2.75 3.27 5.22
C LEU A 84 -2.73 4.72 5.68
N THR A 85 -3.84 5.18 6.24
CA THR A 85 -3.96 6.59 6.61
C THR A 85 -4.12 6.72 8.12
N ALA A 86 -3.59 7.81 8.71
CA ALA A 86 -3.87 8.10 10.12
C ALA A 86 -5.33 8.50 10.26
N VAL A 87 -5.88 8.35 11.47
CA VAL A 87 -7.27 8.72 11.70
C VAL A 87 -7.54 10.16 11.28
N ALA A 88 -6.63 11.07 11.62
CA ALA A 88 -6.77 12.47 11.24
C ALA A 88 -6.71 12.64 9.73
N ASP A 89 -5.84 11.88 9.08
CA ASP A 89 -5.68 11.95 7.62
C ASP A 89 -6.88 11.37 6.91
N ASN A 90 -7.57 10.45 7.55
CA ASN A 90 -8.74 9.85 6.96
C ASN A 90 -9.79 10.89 6.59
N VAL A 91 -10.02 11.84 7.50
CA VAL A 91 -10.92 12.95 7.24
C VAL A 91 -10.32 13.87 6.18
N GLN A 92 -9.05 14.17 6.31
CA GLN A 92 -8.35 15.03 5.38
C GLN A 92 -8.24 14.42 4.00
N THR A 93 -8.10 13.11 3.93
CA THR A 93 -8.03 12.42 2.64
C THR A 93 -9.31 12.64 1.85
N THR A 94 -10.45 12.54 2.50
CA THR A 94 -11.71 12.80 1.84
C THR A 94 -11.78 14.24 1.35
N SER A 95 -11.40 15.17 2.21
CA SER A 95 -11.39 16.58 1.84
C SER A 95 -10.39 16.86 0.72
N TYR A 96 -9.21 16.30 0.85
CA TYR A 96 -8.16 16.48 -0.14
C TYR A 96 -8.64 16.01 -1.51
N THR A 97 -9.23 14.85 -1.56
CA THR A 97 -9.70 14.28 -2.81
C THR A 97 -10.74 15.16 -3.47
N HIS A 98 -11.64 15.72 -2.68
CA HIS A 98 -12.70 16.55 -3.23
C HIS A 98 -12.24 17.98 -3.52
N LEU A 99 -11.49 18.58 -2.59
CA LEU A 99 -11.20 20.00 -2.66
C LEU A 99 -10.03 20.33 -3.55
N SER A 100 -9.03 19.46 -3.59
CA SER A 100 -7.85 19.74 -4.39
C SER A 100 -8.05 19.45 -5.86
N GLY A 101 -9.11 18.75 -6.18
CA GLY A 101 -9.33 18.32 -7.56
C GLY A 101 -8.35 17.25 -7.98
N LYS A 102 -7.47 16.85 -7.08
CA LYS A 102 -6.57 15.76 -7.33
C LYS A 102 -7.15 14.55 -6.69
N THR A 103 -7.37 13.55 -7.44
CA THR A 103 -7.72 12.28 -6.85
C THR A 103 -6.42 11.59 -6.54
N THR A 104 -6.34 10.98 -5.37
CA THR A 104 -5.28 10.02 -5.20
C THR A 104 -5.67 8.87 -6.12
N LEU A 105 -4.69 8.26 -6.71
CA LEU A 105 -4.94 7.19 -7.66
C LEU A 105 -4.96 5.83 -6.98
N ALA A 106 -4.97 5.81 -5.65
CA ALA A 106 -5.00 4.57 -4.89
C ALA A 106 -6.28 3.81 -5.16
N ASP A 107 -6.18 2.50 -5.11
CA ASP A 107 -7.33 1.64 -5.31
C ASP A 107 -8.19 1.55 -4.06
N ASP A 108 -7.58 1.72 -2.88
CA ASP A 108 -8.33 1.64 -1.64
C ASP A 108 -7.56 2.31 -0.50
N TYR A 109 -8.23 2.49 0.63
CA TYR A 109 -7.68 3.12 1.84
C TYR A 109 -8.09 2.33 3.05
N ILE A 110 -7.27 2.37 4.11
CA ILE A 110 -7.67 1.85 5.41
C ILE A 110 -7.06 2.73 6.49
N PRO A 111 -7.84 3.15 7.50
CA PRO A 111 -7.31 4.00 8.56
C PRO A 111 -6.50 3.21 9.57
N LYS A 112 -5.54 3.88 10.19
CA LYS A 112 -4.83 3.33 11.33
C LYS A 112 -5.61 3.68 12.60
N PRO A 113 -5.59 2.84 13.62
CA PRO A 113 -4.85 1.58 13.71
C PRO A 113 -5.45 0.54 12.77
N VAL A 114 -4.61 -0.25 12.16
CA VAL A 114 -5.01 -1.15 11.11
C VAL A 114 -5.81 -2.32 11.69
N ASP A 115 -7.03 -2.51 11.17
CA ASP A 115 -7.81 -3.71 11.43
C ASP A 115 -7.34 -4.76 10.43
N LEU A 116 -6.60 -5.75 10.90
CA LEU A 116 -5.98 -6.72 10.01
C LEU A 116 -6.98 -7.52 9.21
N ASP A 117 -8.11 -7.88 9.82
CA ASP A 117 -9.12 -8.65 9.09
C ASP A 117 -9.73 -7.83 7.96
N LYS A 118 -10.00 -6.56 8.24
CA LYS A 118 -10.54 -5.67 7.23
C LYS A 118 -9.52 -5.43 6.11
N LEU A 119 -8.26 -5.27 6.48
CA LEU A 119 -7.20 -5.10 5.49
C LEU A 119 -7.12 -6.32 4.58
N MET A 120 -7.24 -7.52 5.15
CA MET A 120 -7.18 -8.74 4.34
C MET A 120 -8.34 -8.80 3.35
N GLU A 121 -9.54 -8.37 3.75
CA GLU A 121 -10.68 -8.30 2.84
C GLU A 121 -10.39 -7.35 1.68
N ILE A 122 -9.84 -6.18 1.99
CA ILE A 122 -9.51 -5.18 0.98
C ILE A 122 -8.44 -5.71 0.01
N VAL A 123 -7.43 -6.38 0.56
CA VAL A 123 -6.37 -6.98 -0.27
C VAL A 123 -6.96 -7.99 -1.23
N LYS A 124 -7.80 -8.90 -0.72
CA LYS A 124 -8.38 -9.94 -1.55
C LYS A 124 -9.29 -9.35 -2.63
N ASP A 125 -10.07 -8.33 -2.27
CA ASP A 125 -10.96 -7.70 -3.23
C ASP A 125 -10.19 -7.04 -4.36
N ASN A 126 -9.09 -6.38 -4.03
CA ASN A 126 -8.29 -5.70 -5.05
C ASN A 126 -7.54 -6.68 -5.94
N LEU A 127 -7.14 -7.82 -5.40
CA LEU A 127 -6.44 -8.83 -6.19
C LEU A 127 -7.38 -9.66 -7.04
N ALA A 128 -8.67 -9.66 -6.71
CA ALA A 128 -9.66 -10.44 -7.46
C ALA A 128 -10.16 -9.73 -8.70
N ARG A 129 -9.86 -8.46 -8.85
CA ARG A 129 -10.33 -7.68 -10.01
C ARG A 129 -9.65 -8.06 -11.31
#